data_b7aede39a40db8ab80b196f2424e936d
#
_entry.id   b7aede39a40db8ab80b196f2424e936d
#
_cell.length_a   1.000
_cell.length_b   1.000
_cell.length_c   1.000
_cell.angle_alpha   90.00
_cell.angle_beta   90.00
_cell.angle_gamma   90.00
#
_symmetry.space_group_name_H-M   'P 1'
#
loop_
_entity.id
_entity.type
_entity.pdbx_description
1 polymer ?
#
loop_
_entity_poly.entity_id
_entity_poly.type
_entity_poly.pdbx_seq_one_letter_code
_entity_poly.pdbx_strand_id
1 'polypeptide(L)'
;MSKSETSAITSSRHLFAKIFGTLILLFPAAALIVPRGGNTVMFLIVALGAAILLTDRRFGEISSLIKTSPHVRVLVVVLFLPFFAILAVEVFHGKIVANTLDSPVRFLLATIVFFSLRRMTYVLPKWVDLTFGAGAICAAAMALYSTADLLAARAESSFLNPIHFGDIALLLGILSLVSIHWLSHDKPWIVAFKILGGAAGCYASWASQSRGGWIALPCLLVVWFFWHRHPISAGRRVAVALFAVVLLISAFASPTVRERFEAIRTDLTSLSAGQPDSSTGIRLELWKAAGKLIEAKPILGWGAHGYRDAMPAMAATGVLTPMAANYGKGEIHNQILAYVVDYGLVFGLLSILGVYVGPAYFFIRSAKLRHSPREHRAALMGLMTAVAFAIFGLTVETFNLKVTVAFYSTMVALFAAFAYPVDNSIDTIDDKIPAAP
;
A
#
# COMPACT_ATOMS: atom_id res chain seq x y z
N MET A 1 31.67 -27.71 -13.40
CA MET A 1 30.57 -27.23 -14.31
C MET A 1 31.17 -26.85 -15.65
N SER A 2 30.60 -27.30 -16.76
CA SER A 2 31.10 -26.95 -18.10
C SER A 2 30.74 -25.48 -18.43
N LYS A 3 31.52 -24.84 -19.34
CA LYS A 3 31.19 -23.47 -19.81
C LYS A 3 29.78 -23.37 -20.39
N SER A 4 29.24 -24.45 -20.95
CA SER A 4 27.87 -24.54 -21.47
C SER A 4 26.80 -24.51 -20.36
N GLU A 5 27.05 -25.17 -19.23
CA GLU A 5 26.13 -25.18 -18.07
C GLU A 5 26.09 -23.80 -17.41
N THR A 6 27.24 -23.13 -17.26
CA THR A 6 27.30 -21.76 -16.71
C THR A 6 26.55 -20.77 -17.59
N SER A 7 26.69 -20.86 -18.93
CA SER A 7 25.96 -20.02 -19.88
C SER A 7 24.44 -20.26 -19.84
N ALA A 8 24.00 -21.50 -19.74
CA ALA A 8 22.59 -21.85 -19.66
C ALA A 8 21.94 -21.33 -18.36
N ILE A 9 22.63 -21.45 -17.23
CA ILE A 9 22.14 -20.94 -15.92
C ILE A 9 22.03 -19.42 -15.94
N THR A 10 23.01 -18.72 -16.51
CA THR A 10 22.99 -17.26 -16.63
C THR A 10 21.84 -16.79 -17.53
N SER A 11 21.64 -17.46 -18.67
CA SER A 11 20.51 -17.18 -19.59
C SER A 11 19.16 -17.35 -18.92
N SER A 12 18.98 -18.42 -18.17
CA SER A 12 17.73 -18.69 -17.42
C SER A 12 17.45 -17.62 -16.35
N ARG A 13 18.47 -17.19 -15.61
CA ARG A 13 18.32 -16.09 -14.59
C ARG A 13 17.87 -14.78 -15.23
N HIS A 14 18.43 -14.42 -16.38
CA HIS A 14 18.01 -13.22 -17.12
C HIS A 14 16.58 -13.31 -17.64
N LEU A 15 16.15 -14.49 -18.10
CA LEU A 15 14.77 -14.71 -18.53
C LEU A 15 13.79 -14.55 -17.35
N PHE A 16 14.07 -15.19 -16.22
CA PHE A 16 13.26 -15.05 -15.01
C PHE A 16 13.20 -13.59 -14.53
N ALA A 17 14.32 -12.86 -14.56
CA ALA A 17 14.36 -11.45 -14.19
C ALA A 17 13.48 -10.59 -15.10
N LYS A 18 13.46 -10.84 -16.41
CA LYS A 18 12.59 -10.14 -17.36
C LYS A 18 11.11 -10.46 -17.10
N ILE A 19 10.74 -11.72 -16.92
CA ILE A 19 9.35 -12.11 -16.62
C ILE A 19 8.90 -11.46 -15.30
N PHE A 20 9.72 -11.54 -14.27
CA PHE A 20 9.43 -10.94 -12.97
C PHE A 20 9.26 -9.42 -13.07
N GLY A 21 10.19 -8.77 -13.79
CA GLY A 21 10.11 -7.34 -14.06
C GLY A 21 8.85 -6.95 -14.82
N THR A 22 8.43 -7.73 -15.82
CA THR A 22 7.17 -7.51 -16.56
C THR A 22 5.95 -7.63 -15.65
N LEU A 23 5.90 -8.64 -14.78
CA LEU A 23 4.82 -8.78 -13.80
C LEU A 23 4.75 -7.57 -12.85
N ILE A 24 5.91 -7.09 -12.37
CA ILE A 24 5.97 -5.89 -11.53
C ILE A 24 5.49 -4.65 -12.30
N LEU A 25 5.90 -4.50 -13.57
CA LEU A 25 5.48 -3.37 -14.40
C LEU A 25 3.96 -3.34 -14.58
N LEU A 26 3.36 -4.48 -14.83
CA LEU A 26 1.91 -4.60 -15.09
C LEU A 26 1.08 -4.54 -13.81
N PHE A 27 1.65 -4.86 -12.66
CA PHE A 27 0.92 -5.07 -11.42
C PHE A 27 0.05 -3.89 -10.98
N PRO A 28 0.54 -2.62 -10.90
CA PRO A 28 -0.30 -1.49 -10.46
C PRO A 28 -1.45 -1.19 -11.42
N ALA A 29 -1.19 -1.27 -12.73
CA ALA A 29 -2.24 -1.09 -13.73
C ALA A 29 -3.30 -2.20 -13.60
N ALA A 30 -2.88 -3.47 -13.53
CA ALA A 30 -3.78 -4.60 -13.35
C ALA A 30 -4.61 -4.50 -12.06
N ALA A 31 -4.01 -3.97 -10.98
CA ALA A 31 -4.71 -3.79 -9.71
C ALA A 31 -5.83 -2.74 -9.77
N LEU A 32 -5.71 -1.74 -10.65
CA LEU A 32 -6.67 -0.63 -10.75
C LEU A 32 -7.73 -0.82 -11.83
N ILE A 33 -7.37 -1.44 -12.97
CA ILE A 33 -8.22 -1.43 -14.17
C ILE A 33 -8.75 -2.80 -14.57
N VAL A 34 -8.17 -3.91 -14.05
CA VAL A 34 -8.57 -5.27 -14.42
C VAL A 34 -9.25 -5.95 -13.25
N PRO A 35 -10.52 -6.39 -13.37
CA PRO A 35 -11.18 -7.17 -12.34
C PRO A 35 -10.35 -8.39 -11.94
N ARG A 36 -10.06 -8.56 -10.65
CA ARG A 36 -9.18 -9.60 -10.11
C ARG A 36 -7.71 -9.50 -10.55
N GLY A 37 -7.33 -8.57 -11.45
CA GLY A 37 -6.00 -8.45 -12.05
C GLY A 37 -4.88 -8.29 -11.02
N GLY A 38 -5.06 -7.42 -10.03
CA GLY A 38 -4.10 -7.24 -8.93
C GLY A 38 -3.81 -8.53 -8.18
N ASN A 39 -4.85 -9.30 -7.82
CA ASN A 39 -4.67 -10.59 -7.15
C ASN A 39 -3.98 -11.61 -8.07
N THR A 40 -4.42 -11.72 -9.32
CA THR A 40 -3.83 -12.66 -10.30
C THR A 40 -2.34 -12.39 -10.50
N VAL A 41 -1.97 -11.13 -10.75
CA VAL A 41 -0.55 -10.78 -10.95
C VAL A 41 0.26 -10.97 -9.68
N MET A 42 -0.28 -10.65 -8.50
CA MET A 42 0.39 -10.96 -7.23
C MET A 42 0.66 -12.46 -7.07
N PHE A 43 -0.32 -13.32 -7.32
CA PHE A 43 -0.13 -14.78 -7.22
C PHE A 43 0.87 -15.31 -8.24
N LEU A 44 0.92 -14.74 -9.46
CA LEU A 44 1.96 -15.07 -10.44
C LEU A 44 3.35 -14.66 -9.95
N ILE A 45 3.47 -13.47 -9.36
CA ILE A 45 4.72 -12.99 -8.73
C ILE A 45 5.13 -13.94 -7.60
N VAL A 46 4.20 -14.34 -6.74
CA VAL A 46 4.45 -15.29 -5.63
C VAL A 46 4.87 -16.65 -6.16
N ALA A 47 4.15 -17.21 -7.14
CA ALA A 47 4.46 -18.52 -7.71
C ALA A 47 5.85 -18.54 -8.37
N LEU A 48 6.15 -17.51 -9.18
CA LEU A 48 7.47 -17.37 -9.81
C LEU A 48 8.56 -17.13 -8.74
N GLY A 49 8.27 -16.30 -7.75
CA GLY A 49 9.18 -16.07 -6.62
C GLY A 49 9.48 -17.33 -5.82
N ALA A 50 8.45 -18.13 -5.52
CA ALA A 50 8.61 -19.42 -4.85
C ALA A 50 9.45 -20.39 -5.70
N ALA A 51 9.20 -20.47 -7.02
CA ALA A 51 9.98 -21.29 -7.93
C ALA A 51 11.46 -20.88 -7.93
N ILE A 52 11.76 -19.57 -7.95
CA ILE A 52 13.14 -19.04 -7.88
C ILE A 52 13.79 -19.45 -6.56
N LEU A 53 13.08 -19.30 -5.43
CA LEU A 53 13.61 -19.64 -4.12
C LEU A 53 13.83 -21.17 -3.96
N LEU A 54 12.97 -22.01 -4.53
CA LEU A 54 13.08 -23.46 -4.48
C LEU A 54 14.21 -24.00 -5.37
N THR A 55 14.44 -23.38 -6.52
CA THR A 55 15.52 -23.78 -7.45
C THR A 55 16.88 -23.29 -7.00
N ASP A 56 16.92 -22.20 -6.24
CA ASP A 56 18.15 -21.69 -5.64
C ASP A 56 18.44 -22.52 -4.37
N ARG A 57 19.41 -23.43 -4.43
CA ARG A 57 19.83 -24.34 -3.33
C ARG A 57 20.26 -23.62 -2.03
N ARG A 58 20.16 -22.31 -1.98
CA ARG A 58 20.60 -21.44 -0.86
C ARG A 58 19.48 -21.13 0.16
N PHE A 59 18.52 -22.04 0.36
CA PHE A 59 17.49 -21.88 1.42
C PHE A 59 18.11 -21.63 2.80
N GLY A 60 19.29 -22.22 3.07
CA GLY A 60 20.05 -21.99 4.29
C GLY A 60 20.40 -20.52 4.53
N GLU A 61 20.62 -19.74 3.48
CA GLU A 61 20.92 -18.30 3.59
C GLU A 61 19.71 -17.47 4.04
N ILE A 62 18.48 -17.84 3.66
CA ILE A 62 17.26 -17.16 4.12
C ILE A 62 17.13 -17.34 5.64
N SER A 63 17.30 -18.56 6.13
CA SER A 63 17.27 -18.87 7.56
C SER A 63 18.37 -18.14 8.30
N SER A 64 19.60 -18.16 7.76
CA SER A 64 20.73 -17.41 8.31
C SER A 64 20.44 -15.92 8.36
N LEU A 65 19.93 -15.33 7.27
CA LEU A 65 19.59 -13.92 7.18
C LEU A 65 18.55 -13.51 8.23
N ILE A 66 17.50 -14.30 8.40
CA ILE A 66 16.48 -14.03 9.43
C ILE A 66 17.09 -14.09 10.82
N LYS A 67 18.05 -14.99 11.05
CA LYS A 67 18.75 -15.13 12.33
C LYS A 67 19.75 -14.00 12.59
N THR A 68 20.48 -13.58 11.58
CA THR A 68 21.61 -12.63 11.71
C THR A 68 21.17 -11.17 11.54
N SER A 69 20.12 -10.90 10.75
CA SER A 69 19.64 -9.55 10.51
C SER A 69 18.39 -9.21 11.34
N PRO A 70 18.52 -8.40 12.41
CA PRO A 70 17.36 -7.97 13.21
C PRO A 70 16.31 -7.24 12.38
N HIS A 71 16.73 -6.48 11.35
CA HIS A 71 15.82 -5.71 10.50
C HIS A 71 14.96 -6.60 9.61
N VAL A 72 15.55 -7.62 8.98
CA VAL A 72 14.80 -8.59 8.17
C VAL A 72 13.85 -9.40 9.05
N ARG A 73 14.33 -9.79 10.25
CA ARG A 73 13.48 -10.47 11.23
C ARG A 73 12.25 -9.66 11.60
N VAL A 74 12.44 -8.36 11.91
CA VAL A 74 11.31 -7.46 12.20
C VAL A 74 10.34 -7.42 11.02
N LEU A 75 10.82 -7.26 9.78
CA LEU A 75 9.96 -7.24 8.59
C LEU A 75 9.13 -8.53 8.47
N VAL A 76 9.77 -9.69 8.60
CA VAL A 76 9.08 -10.98 8.52
C VAL A 76 8.03 -11.10 9.63
N VAL A 77 8.40 -10.80 10.87
CA VAL A 77 7.46 -10.86 12.01
C VAL A 77 6.26 -9.95 11.78
N VAL A 78 6.47 -8.69 11.40
CA VAL A 78 5.36 -7.74 11.24
C VAL A 78 4.45 -8.10 10.06
N LEU A 79 4.98 -8.70 8.99
CA LEU A 79 4.15 -9.21 7.90
C LEU A 79 3.33 -10.45 8.30
N PHE A 80 3.78 -11.21 9.30
CA PHE A 80 3.05 -12.37 9.82
C PHE A 80 1.96 -11.97 10.84
N LEU A 81 2.16 -10.85 11.57
CA LEU A 81 1.27 -10.44 12.65
C LEU A 81 -0.21 -10.37 12.27
N PRO A 82 -0.63 -9.73 11.16
CA PRO A 82 -2.05 -9.58 10.84
C PRO A 82 -2.75 -10.93 10.66
N PHE A 83 -2.09 -11.88 9.99
CA PHE A 83 -2.66 -13.20 9.76
C PHE A 83 -2.81 -13.98 11.07
N PHE A 84 -1.74 -14.06 11.86
CA PHE A 84 -1.78 -14.85 13.10
C PHE A 84 -2.61 -14.20 14.20
N ALA A 85 -2.68 -12.87 14.26
CA ALA A 85 -3.54 -12.15 15.19
C ALA A 85 -5.02 -12.43 14.90
N ILE A 86 -5.44 -12.35 13.64
CA ILE A 86 -6.81 -12.63 13.21
C ILE A 86 -7.15 -14.12 13.43
N LEU A 87 -6.27 -15.02 13.02
CA LEU A 87 -6.44 -16.46 13.21
C LEU A 87 -6.59 -16.81 14.71
N ALA A 88 -5.78 -16.21 15.58
CA ALA A 88 -5.87 -16.44 17.01
C ALA A 88 -7.25 -16.05 17.57
N VAL A 89 -7.77 -14.89 17.19
CA VAL A 89 -9.12 -14.46 17.62
C VAL A 89 -10.20 -15.40 17.12
N GLU A 90 -10.12 -15.84 15.86
CA GLU A 90 -11.11 -16.79 15.32
C GLU A 90 -11.07 -18.14 16.03
N VAL A 91 -9.87 -18.63 16.38
CA VAL A 91 -9.70 -19.84 17.19
C VAL A 91 -10.30 -19.65 18.59
N PHE A 92 -10.05 -18.51 19.25
CA PHE A 92 -10.65 -18.20 20.56
C PHE A 92 -12.17 -18.13 20.52
N HIS A 93 -12.75 -17.65 19.44
CA HIS A 93 -14.21 -17.64 19.24
C HIS A 93 -14.78 -18.99 18.79
N GLY A 94 -13.93 -20.00 18.58
CA GLY A 94 -14.34 -21.35 18.13
C GLY A 94 -14.89 -21.38 16.69
N LYS A 95 -14.62 -20.33 15.88
CA LYS A 95 -15.15 -20.23 14.51
C LYS A 95 -14.09 -19.65 13.58
N ILE A 96 -13.56 -20.51 12.72
CA ILE A 96 -12.60 -20.08 11.68
C ILE A 96 -13.38 -19.74 10.41
N VAL A 97 -13.21 -18.51 9.92
CA VAL A 97 -13.88 -18.01 8.72
C VAL A 97 -12.82 -17.81 7.63
N ALA A 98 -12.74 -18.72 6.68
CA ALA A 98 -11.69 -18.69 5.63
C ALA A 98 -11.67 -17.35 4.85
N ASN A 99 -12.81 -16.70 4.65
CA ASN A 99 -12.90 -15.45 3.91
C ASN A 99 -12.22 -14.27 4.63
N THR A 100 -12.20 -14.24 5.96
CA THR A 100 -11.53 -13.20 6.76
C THR A 100 -10.02 -13.39 6.77
N LEU A 101 -9.53 -14.63 6.63
CA LEU A 101 -8.11 -14.95 6.53
C LEU A 101 -7.54 -14.74 5.12
N ASP A 102 -8.39 -14.69 4.09
CA ASP A 102 -7.95 -14.54 2.69
C ASP A 102 -7.23 -13.20 2.43
N SER A 103 -7.67 -12.10 3.05
CA SER A 103 -6.97 -10.81 2.96
C SER A 103 -5.60 -10.85 3.67
N PRO A 104 -5.49 -11.18 4.96
CA PRO A 104 -4.22 -11.13 5.67
C PRO A 104 -3.19 -12.18 5.22
N VAL A 105 -3.58 -13.30 4.58
CA VAL A 105 -2.61 -14.27 4.03
C VAL A 105 -1.69 -13.63 2.99
N ARG A 106 -2.11 -12.56 2.30
CA ARG A 106 -1.28 -11.84 1.34
C ARG A 106 -0.07 -11.18 1.96
N PHE A 107 -0.14 -10.81 3.24
CA PHE A 107 1.03 -10.34 3.98
C PHE A 107 2.06 -11.45 4.18
N LEU A 108 1.63 -12.69 4.43
CA LEU A 108 2.55 -13.84 4.49
C LEU A 108 3.20 -14.07 3.13
N LEU A 109 2.41 -14.05 2.05
CA LEU A 109 2.90 -14.23 0.69
C LEU A 109 3.87 -13.12 0.26
N ALA A 110 3.73 -11.92 0.79
CA ALA A 110 4.65 -10.81 0.54
C ALA A 110 6.09 -11.13 1.01
N THR A 111 6.28 -12.02 1.99
CA THR A 111 7.63 -12.45 2.39
C THR A 111 8.32 -13.26 1.28
N ILE A 112 7.58 -14.06 0.52
CA ILE A 112 8.10 -14.78 -0.66
C ILE A 112 8.52 -13.75 -1.71
N VAL A 113 7.66 -12.75 -1.97
CA VAL A 113 7.97 -11.65 -2.89
C VAL A 113 9.23 -10.90 -2.45
N PHE A 114 9.35 -10.57 -1.16
CA PHE A 114 10.52 -9.90 -0.61
C PHE A 114 11.81 -10.69 -0.83
N PHE A 115 11.85 -11.97 -0.45
CA PHE A 115 13.07 -12.77 -0.56
C PHE A 115 13.46 -13.03 -2.01
N SER A 116 12.50 -13.30 -2.90
CA SER A 116 12.76 -13.52 -4.32
C SER A 116 13.25 -12.24 -5.01
N LEU A 117 12.59 -11.11 -4.78
CA LEU A 117 13.00 -9.82 -5.32
C LEU A 117 14.38 -9.40 -4.83
N ARG A 118 14.65 -9.56 -3.53
CA ARG A 118 15.94 -9.22 -2.94
C ARG A 118 17.10 -9.89 -3.66
N ARG A 119 16.92 -11.13 -4.09
CA ARG A 119 17.92 -11.88 -4.87
C ARG A 119 18.08 -11.37 -6.29
N MET A 120 17.06 -10.71 -6.81
CA MET A 120 17.02 -10.28 -8.20
C MET A 120 17.25 -8.78 -8.40
N THR A 121 17.41 -8.00 -7.31
CA THR A 121 17.50 -6.53 -7.37
C THR A 121 18.56 -6.01 -8.35
N TYR A 122 19.65 -6.74 -8.56
CA TYR A 122 20.75 -6.34 -9.46
C TYR A 122 20.55 -6.78 -10.91
N VAL A 123 19.75 -7.82 -11.15
CA VAL A 123 19.46 -8.35 -12.50
C VAL A 123 18.10 -7.90 -13.02
N LEU A 124 17.25 -7.31 -12.18
CA LEU A 124 15.98 -6.73 -12.61
C LEU A 124 16.21 -5.62 -13.65
N PRO A 125 15.41 -5.60 -14.72
CA PRO A 125 15.48 -4.53 -15.70
C PRO A 125 15.22 -3.16 -15.05
N LYS A 126 16.01 -2.15 -15.45
CA LYS A 126 15.90 -0.77 -14.91
C LYS A 126 14.54 -0.12 -15.19
N TRP A 127 13.85 -0.55 -16.25
CA TRP A 127 12.54 -0.06 -16.61
C TRP A 127 11.40 -0.49 -15.64
N VAL A 128 11.71 -1.35 -14.66
CA VAL A 128 10.75 -1.70 -13.58
C VAL A 128 10.27 -0.46 -12.81
N ASP A 129 11.06 0.59 -12.73
CA ASP A 129 10.67 1.84 -12.07
C ASP A 129 9.62 2.66 -12.83
N LEU A 130 9.31 2.30 -14.08
CA LEU A 130 8.22 2.89 -14.85
C LEU A 130 6.83 2.40 -14.38
N THR A 131 6.79 1.35 -13.54
CA THR A 131 5.54 0.73 -13.05
C THR A 131 4.58 1.74 -12.42
N PHE A 132 5.11 2.71 -11.67
CA PHE A 132 4.30 3.69 -10.96
C PHE A 132 3.64 4.67 -11.93
N GLY A 133 4.42 5.21 -12.87
CA GLY A 133 3.91 6.10 -13.92
C GLY A 133 2.91 5.39 -14.83
N ALA A 134 3.22 4.16 -15.26
CA ALA A 134 2.32 3.36 -16.07
C ALA A 134 0.98 3.10 -15.35
N GLY A 135 1.04 2.67 -14.08
CA GLY A 135 -0.16 2.45 -13.26
C GLY A 135 -1.00 3.72 -13.09
N ALA A 136 -0.35 4.87 -12.83
CA ALA A 136 -1.03 6.16 -12.69
C ALA A 136 -1.68 6.63 -13.99
N ILE A 137 -1.00 6.46 -15.14
CA ILE A 137 -1.55 6.80 -16.46
C ILE A 137 -2.74 5.89 -16.79
N CYS A 138 -2.66 4.60 -16.52
CA CYS A 138 -3.78 3.68 -16.67
C CYS A 138 -4.96 4.06 -15.78
N ALA A 139 -4.71 4.51 -14.54
CA ALA A 139 -5.74 5.02 -13.65
C ALA A 139 -6.41 6.27 -14.23
N ALA A 140 -5.64 7.21 -14.78
CA ALA A 140 -6.19 8.40 -15.44
C ALA A 140 -7.04 8.05 -16.65
N ALA A 141 -6.58 7.11 -17.49
CA ALA A 141 -7.36 6.62 -18.64
C ALA A 141 -8.68 5.97 -18.18
N MET A 142 -8.65 5.18 -17.10
CA MET A 142 -9.86 4.58 -16.52
C MET A 142 -10.79 5.65 -15.93
N ALA A 143 -10.24 6.68 -15.29
CA ALA A 143 -11.02 7.79 -14.77
C ALA A 143 -11.73 8.55 -15.91
N LEU A 144 -11.03 8.84 -17.00
CA LEU A 144 -11.64 9.44 -18.20
C LEU A 144 -12.74 8.57 -18.78
N TYR A 145 -12.50 7.26 -18.88
CA TYR A 145 -13.49 6.31 -19.40
C TYR A 145 -14.74 6.25 -18.50
N SER A 146 -14.57 6.11 -17.19
CA SER A 146 -15.69 5.98 -16.24
C SER A 146 -16.50 7.27 -16.09
N THR A 147 -15.93 8.44 -16.36
CA THR A 147 -16.61 9.74 -16.30
C THR A 147 -17.07 10.24 -17.65
N ALA A 148 -16.80 9.53 -18.75
CA ALA A 148 -17.29 9.86 -20.09
C ALA A 148 -18.81 9.73 -20.19
N ASP A 149 -19.41 8.86 -19.41
CA ASP A 149 -20.84 8.80 -19.23
C ASP A 149 -21.24 9.90 -18.22
N LEU A 150 -21.96 10.93 -18.68
CA LEU A 150 -22.38 12.11 -17.88
C LEU A 150 -23.19 11.76 -16.62
N LEU A 151 -23.61 10.50 -16.47
CA LEU A 151 -24.30 9.96 -15.30
C LEU A 151 -23.34 9.53 -14.17
N ALA A 152 -22.05 9.32 -14.45
CA ALA A 152 -21.08 8.93 -13.44
C ALA A 152 -20.56 10.16 -12.69
N ALA A 153 -21.04 10.36 -11.48
CA ALA A 153 -20.63 11.49 -10.63
C ALA A 153 -19.17 11.43 -10.14
N ARG A 154 -18.52 10.24 -10.17
CA ARG A 154 -17.19 9.99 -9.60
C ARG A 154 -16.44 8.95 -10.42
N ALA A 155 -15.12 9.17 -10.62
CA ALA A 155 -14.26 8.18 -11.26
C ALA A 155 -14.03 6.96 -10.36
N GLU A 156 -14.21 5.78 -10.92
CA GLU A 156 -14.00 4.50 -10.27
C GLU A 156 -13.67 3.41 -11.31
N SER A 157 -13.31 2.23 -10.87
CA SER A 157 -13.27 1.05 -11.73
C SER A 157 -14.48 0.15 -11.46
N SER A 158 -14.74 -0.80 -12.33
CA SER A 158 -15.90 -1.71 -12.20
C SER A 158 -15.92 -2.56 -10.90
N PHE A 159 -14.82 -2.57 -10.13
CA PHE A 159 -14.63 -3.41 -8.94
C PHE A 159 -13.99 -2.69 -7.74
N LEU A 160 -13.49 -1.48 -7.92
CA LEU A 160 -12.97 -0.63 -6.86
C LEU A 160 -13.85 0.61 -6.75
N ASN A 161 -14.30 0.88 -5.53
CA ASN A 161 -15.02 2.11 -5.25
C ASN A 161 -14.12 3.34 -5.47
N PRO A 162 -14.71 4.54 -5.67
CA PRO A 162 -13.95 5.76 -5.94
C PRO A 162 -12.85 6.06 -4.91
N ILE A 163 -13.05 5.70 -3.63
CA ILE A 163 -12.10 6.03 -2.56
C ILE A 163 -10.80 5.24 -2.75
N HIS A 164 -10.88 3.92 -2.79
CA HIS A 164 -9.69 3.08 -2.98
C HIS A 164 -9.01 3.33 -4.32
N PHE A 165 -9.79 3.54 -5.38
CA PHE A 165 -9.27 3.86 -6.70
C PHE A 165 -8.46 5.15 -6.68
N GLY A 166 -9.03 6.25 -6.16
CA GLY A 166 -8.38 7.56 -6.11
C GLY A 166 -7.17 7.60 -5.19
N ASP A 167 -7.22 6.90 -4.05
CA ASP A 167 -6.14 6.84 -3.07
C ASP A 167 -4.90 6.12 -3.65
N ILE A 168 -5.11 4.96 -4.30
CA ILE A 168 -4.02 4.22 -4.94
C ILE A 168 -3.47 4.98 -6.14
N ALA A 169 -4.33 5.58 -6.97
CA ALA A 169 -3.91 6.39 -8.13
C ALA A 169 -3.01 7.56 -7.69
N LEU A 170 -3.39 8.28 -6.64
CA LEU A 170 -2.59 9.37 -6.08
C LEU A 170 -1.23 8.88 -5.60
N LEU A 171 -1.21 7.78 -4.83
CA LEU A 171 0.04 7.19 -4.35
C LEU A 171 0.96 6.81 -5.51
N LEU A 172 0.43 6.19 -6.56
CA LEU A 172 1.21 5.84 -7.76
C LEU A 172 1.78 7.08 -8.46
N GLY A 173 1.00 8.17 -8.55
CA GLY A 173 1.47 9.44 -9.08
C GLY A 173 2.65 10.00 -8.28
N ILE A 174 2.56 9.98 -6.95
CA ILE A 174 3.65 10.43 -6.06
C ILE A 174 4.88 9.52 -6.19
N LEU A 175 4.69 8.20 -6.19
CA LEU A 175 5.77 7.24 -6.36
C LEU A 175 6.44 7.40 -7.73
N SER A 176 5.69 7.74 -8.78
CA SER A 176 6.24 8.05 -10.10
C SER A 176 7.23 9.22 -10.04
N LEU A 177 6.85 10.33 -9.38
CA LEU A 177 7.73 11.49 -9.19
C LEU A 177 8.95 11.17 -8.33
N VAL A 178 8.78 10.45 -7.23
CA VAL A 178 9.87 10.07 -6.33
C VAL A 178 10.82 9.08 -6.99
N SER A 179 10.37 8.28 -7.95
CA SER A 179 11.20 7.32 -8.68
C SER A 179 12.11 7.95 -9.75
N ILE A 180 12.01 9.26 -10.02
CA ILE A 180 12.91 9.95 -10.97
C ILE A 180 14.36 9.72 -10.55
N HIS A 181 15.18 9.18 -11.46
CA HIS A 181 16.57 8.76 -11.25
C HIS A 181 16.75 7.73 -10.10
N TRP A 182 15.80 6.82 -9.92
CA TRP A 182 15.91 5.80 -8.87
C TRP A 182 16.83 4.64 -9.25
N LEU A 183 16.51 3.90 -10.32
CA LEU A 183 17.27 2.69 -10.72
C LEU A 183 18.38 3.02 -11.74
N SER A 184 18.28 4.16 -12.43
CA SER A 184 19.25 4.64 -13.40
C SER A 184 19.18 6.16 -13.49
N HIS A 185 20.16 6.75 -14.20
CA HIS A 185 20.02 8.13 -14.65
C HIS A 185 19.00 8.18 -15.79
N ASP A 186 17.83 8.74 -15.52
CA ASP A 186 16.73 8.77 -16.49
C ASP A 186 17.05 9.74 -17.64
N LYS A 187 16.77 9.31 -18.86
CA LYS A 187 16.77 10.19 -20.03
C LYS A 187 15.62 11.21 -19.92
N PRO A 188 15.72 12.38 -20.57
CA PRO A 188 14.67 13.42 -20.46
C PRO A 188 13.24 12.92 -20.74
N TRP A 189 13.06 12.02 -21.71
CA TRP A 189 11.76 11.46 -22.04
C TRP A 189 11.22 10.53 -20.93
N ILE A 190 12.11 9.82 -20.19
CA ILE A 190 11.71 9.01 -19.01
C ILE A 190 11.28 9.93 -17.86
N VAL A 191 12.02 11.03 -17.64
CA VAL A 191 11.63 12.05 -16.66
C VAL A 191 10.25 12.63 -17.01
N ALA A 192 10.04 12.99 -18.28
CA ALA A 192 8.76 13.48 -18.77
C ALA A 192 7.62 12.46 -18.55
N PHE A 193 7.87 11.18 -18.86
CA PHE A 193 6.93 10.09 -18.57
C PHE A 193 6.57 9.99 -17.09
N LYS A 194 7.56 10.06 -16.18
CA LYS A 194 7.34 10.00 -14.74
C LYS A 194 6.59 11.23 -14.22
N ILE A 195 6.86 12.42 -14.78
CA ILE A 195 6.10 13.65 -14.47
C ILE A 195 4.65 13.52 -14.96
N LEU A 196 4.44 13.00 -16.17
CA LEU A 196 3.10 12.71 -16.69
C LEU A 196 2.37 11.70 -15.78
N GLY A 197 3.06 10.66 -15.30
CA GLY A 197 2.52 9.73 -14.30
C GLY A 197 2.10 10.42 -13.01
N GLY A 198 2.88 11.39 -12.53
CA GLY A 198 2.54 12.22 -11.39
C GLY A 198 1.24 13.00 -11.61
N ALA A 199 1.14 13.72 -12.73
CA ALA A 199 -0.04 14.47 -13.11
C ALA A 199 -1.28 13.56 -13.31
N ALA A 200 -1.09 12.42 -13.94
CA ALA A 200 -2.14 11.43 -14.19
C ALA A 200 -2.71 10.86 -12.87
N GLY A 201 -1.86 10.52 -11.91
CA GLY A 201 -2.30 10.05 -10.59
C GLY A 201 -3.09 11.10 -9.81
N CYS A 202 -2.63 12.36 -9.84
CA CYS A 202 -3.37 13.48 -9.27
C CYS A 202 -4.73 13.69 -9.94
N TYR A 203 -4.78 13.63 -11.27
CA TYR A 203 -6.03 13.73 -12.02
C TYR A 203 -7.01 12.62 -11.67
N ALA A 204 -6.58 11.35 -11.67
CA ALA A 204 -7.44 10.22 -11.34
C ALA A 204 -7.99 10.32 -9.91
N SER A 205 -7.15 10.74 -8.94
CA SER A 205 -7.59 10.99 -7.57
C SER A 205 -8.58 12.13 -7.47
N TRP A 206 -8.36 13.23 -8.21
CA TRP A 206 -9.30 14.36 -8.26
C TRP A 206 -10.63 13.93 -8.86
N ALA A 207 -10.64 13.24 -9.98
CA ALA A 207 -11.84 12.75 -10.66
C ALA A 207 -12.62 11.74 -9.79
N SER A 208 -11.94 10.96 -8.96
CA SER A 208 -12.57 10.04 -8.01
C SER A 208 -13.23 10.74 -6.83
N GLN A 209 -12.90 12.03 -6.59
CA GLN A 209 -13.35 12.81 -5.44
C GLN A 209 -13.01 12.15 -4.08
N SER A 210 -11.90 11.37 -4.02
CA SER A 210 -11.43 10.74 -2.79
C SER A 210 -10.73 11.78 -1.89
N ARG A 211 -11.38 12.14 -0.78
CA ARG A 211 -10.85 13.12 0.17
C ARG A 211 -9.72 12.53 1.03
N GLY A 212 -9.76 11.22 1.31
CA GLY A 212 -8.75 10.51 2.10
C GLY A 212 -7.36 10.63 1.49
N GLY A 213 -7.28 10.47 0.17
CA GLY A 213 -6.03 10.64 -0.58
C GLY A 213 -5.43 12.04 -0.43
N TRP A 214 -6.26 13.08 -0.46
CA TRP A 214 -5.78 14.46 -0.36
C TRP A 214 -5.21 14.81 1.01
N ILE A 215 -5.74 14.19 2.08
CA ILE A 215 -5.18 14.32 3.45
C ILE A 215 -3.78 13.69 3.52
N ALA A 216 -3.50 12.65 2.72
CA ALA A 216 -2.19 12.04 2.69
C ALA A 216 -1.11 12.94 2.05
N LEU A 217 -1.47 13.82 1.10
CA LEU A 217 -0.51 14.69 0.40
C LEU A 217 0.39 15.52 1.34
N PRO A 218 -0.14 16.34 2.26
CA PRO A 218 0.70 17.11 3.17
C PRO A 218 1.58 16.22 4.05
N CYS A 219 1.08 15.07 4.50
CA CYS A 219 1.86 14.14 5.30
C CYS A 219 3.02 13.52 4.51
N LEU A 220 2.79 13.16 3.24
CA LEU A 220 3.83 12.62 2.35
C LEU A 220 4.86 13.70 1.99
N LEU A 221 4.44 14.96 1.82
CA LEU A 221 5.36 16.07 1.66
C LEU A 221 6.23 16.28 2.91
N VAL A 222 5.66 16.16 4.10
CA VAL A 222 6.41 16.20 5.38
C VAL A 222 7.42 15.07 5.44
N VAL A 223 7.00 13.83 5.13
CA VAL A 223 7.92 12.67 5.05
C VAL A 223 9.05 12.96 4.07
N TRP A 224 8.73 13.42 2.86
CA TRP A 224 9.72 13.74 1.83
C TRP A 224 10.69 14.84 2.29
N PHE A 225 10.19 15.87 2.92
CA PHE A 225 11.00 17.01 3.40
C PHE A 225 11.99 16.58 4.49
N PHE A 226 11.55 15.84 5.50
CA PHE A 226 12.40 15.38 6.59
C PHE A 226 13.32 14.24 6.23
N TRP A 227 13.05 13.53 5.11
CA TRP A 227 13.88 12.45 4.63
C TRP A 227 15.23 12.91 4.06
N HIS A 228 15.28 14.08 3.48
CA HIS A 228 16.48 14.61 2.84
C HIS A 228 17.44 15.16 3.90
N ARG A 229 18.50 14.37 4.20
CA ARG A 229 19.54 14.74 5.18
C ARG A 229 20.44 15.89 4.74
N HIS A 230 20.57 16.15 3.44
CA HIS A 230 21.33 17.27 2.92
C HIS A 230 20.43 18.51 2.81
N PRO A 231 20.96 19.70 3.08
CA PRO A 231 20.19 20.91 2.91
C PRO A 231 19.74 21.00 1.44
N ILE A 232 18.46 20.76 1.22
CA ILE A 232 17.85 20.99 -0.08
C ILE A 232 18.16 22.44 -0.41
N SER A 233 18.67 22.72 -1.63
CA SER A 233 18.97 24.09 -2.04
C SER A 233 17.76 25.00 -1.75
N ALA A 234 18.00 26.23 -1.32
CA ALA A 234 16.93 27.16 -1.00
C ALA A 234 15.89 27.27 -2.13
N GLY A 235 16.35 27.25 -3.41
CA GLY A 235 15.47 27.23 -4.57
C GLY A 235 14.54 26.03 -4.63
N ARG A 236 15.02 24.81 -4.33
CA ARG A 236 14.15 23.62 -4.29
C ARG A 236 13.15 23.65 -3.15
N ARG A 237 13.55 24.16 -1.96
CA ARG A 237 12.61 24.37 -0.84
C ARG A 237 11.52 25.33 -1.22
N VAL A 238 11.88 26.45 -1.84
CA VAL A 238 10.93 27.44 -2.34
C VAL A 238 10.03 26.84 -3.43
N ALA A 239 10.59 26.10 -4.38
CA ALA A 239 9.81 25.44 -5.44
C ALA A 239 8.78 24.43 -4.88
N VAL A 240 9.17 23.61 -3.91
CA VAL A 240 8.24 22.66 -3.25
C VAL A 240 7.19 23.39 -2.42
N ALA A 241 7.59 24.43 -1.68
CA ALA A 241 6.66 25.27 -0.92
C ALA A 241 5.67 25.97 -1.85
N LEU A 242 6.14 26.57 -2.95
CA LEU A 242 5.28 27.22 -3.96
C LEU A 242 4.34 26.19 -4.62
N PHE A 243 4.84 25.01 -4.97
CA PHE A 243 4.01 23.94 -5.52
C PHE A 243 2.92 23.50 -4.51
N ALA A 244 3.28 23.30 -3.24
CA ALA A 244 2.30 23.01 -2.19
C ALA A 244 1.27 24.13 -2.01
N VAL A 245 1.72 25.40 -2.04
CA VAL A 245 0.83 26.58 -1.96
C VAL A 245 -0.08 26.64 -3.18
N VAL A 246 0.44 26.43 -4.40
CA VAL A 246 -0.37 26.40 -5.63
C VAL A 246 -1.40 25.27 -5.57
N LEU A 247 -1.02 24.07 -5.11
CA LEU A 247 -1.97 22.96 -4.91
C LEU A 247 -3.06 23.34 -3.89
N LEU A 248 -2.70 23.94 -2.78
CA LEU A 248 -3.65 24.39 -1.76
C LEU A 248 -4.58 25.46 -2.31
N ILE A 249 -4.04 26.49 -2.97
CA ILE A 249 -4.84 27.55 -3.59
C ILE A 249 -5.77 26.98 -4.66
N SER A 250 -5.27 26.08 -5.53
CA SER A 250 -6.08 25.45 -6.56
C SER A 250 -7.19 24.58 -5.95
N ALA A 251 -6.87 23.87 -4.85
CA ALA A 251 -7.87 23.10 -4.11
C ALA A 251 -8.94 24.03 -3.51
N PHE A 252 -8.55 25.11 -2.81
CA PHE A 252 -9.50 26.06 -2.22
C PHE A 252 -10.24 26.93 -3.25
N ALA A 253 -9.66 27.18 -4.41
CA ALA A 253 -10.30 27.89 -5.50
C ALA A 253 -11.34 27.04 -6.25
N SER A 254 -11.23 25.71 -6.15
CA SER A 254 -12.17 24.79 -6.79
C SER A 254 -13.59 24.96 -6.20
N PRO A 255 -14.63 25.21 -7.03
CA PRO A 255 -16.01 25.21 -6.56
C PRO A 255 -16.38 23.94 -5.82
N THR A 256 -15.94 22.79 -6.33
CA THR A 256 -16.13 21.47 -5.71
C THR A 256 -15.59 21.39 -4.29
N VAL A 257 -14.44 21.99 -4.01
CA VAL A 257 -13.85 21.98 -2.66
C VAL A 257 -14.64 22.93 -1.75
N ARG A 258 -15.03 24.11 -2.24
CA ARG A 258 -15.88 25.04 -1.47
C ARG A 258 -17.23 24.41 -1.13
N GLU A 259 -17.93 23.83 -2.11
CA GLU A 259 -19.18 23.10 -1.87
C GLU A 259 -19.00 21.97 -0.83
N ARG A 260 -17.83 21.36 -0.77
CA ARG A 260 -17.52 20.31 0.21
C ARG A 260 -17.27 20.87 1.61
N PHE A 261 -16.64 22.02 1.74
CA PHE A 261 -16.53 22.71 3.04
C PHE A 261 -17.90 23.18 3.54
N GLU A 262 -18.71 23.71 2.67
CA GLU A 262 -20.12 24.06 2.96
C GLU A 262 -20.91 22.81 3.37
N ALA A 263 -20.75 21.69 2.65
CA ALA A 263 -21.39 20.40 2.99
C ALA A 263 -20.95 19.92 4.39
N ILE A 264 -19.65 19.98 4.74
CA ILE A 264 -19.17 19.63 6.09
C ILE A 264 -19.82 20.53 7.14
N ARG A 265 -19.88 21.83 6.89
CA ARG A 265 -20.53 22.78 7.79
C ARG A 265 -22.03 22.47 7.96
N THR A 266 -22.71 22.21 6.84
CA THR A 266 -24.12 21.79 6.82
C THR A 266 -24.30 20.47 7.54
N ASP A 267 -23.44 19.45 7.30
CA ASP A 267 -23.45 18.18 7.99
C ASP A 267 -23.32 18.33 9.52
N LEU A 268 -22.40 19.20 9.98
CA LEU A 268 -22.21 19.48 11.40
C LEU A 268 -23.41 20.22 12.03
N THR A 269 -24.02 21.17 11.28
CA THR A 269 -25.24 21.85 11.75
C THR A 269 -26.44 20.92 11.77
N SER A 270 -26.58 20.03 10.78
CA SER A 270 -27.64 19.01 10.74
C SER A 270 -27.47 18.00 11.87
N LEU A 271 -26.23 17.62 12.20
CA LEU A 271 -25.93 16.74 13.34
C LEU A 271 -26.36 17.38 14.67
N SER A 272 -26.07 18.68 14.85
CA SER A 272 -26.49 19.44 16.03
C SER A 272 -28.03 19.64 16.09
N ALA A 273 -28.70 19.61 14.96
CA ALA A 273 -30.16 19.65 14.82
C ALA A 273 -30.84 18.28 14.93
N GLY A 274 -30.09 17.22 15.25
CA GLY A 274 -30.64 15.87 15.41
C GLY A 274 -30.92 15.13 14.11
N GLN A 275 -30.30 15.55 12.98
CA GLN A 275 -30.39 14.92 11.66
C GLN A 275 -29.03 14.32 11.27
N PRO A 276 -28.65 13.12 11.76
CA PRO A 276 -27.32 12.55 11.56
C PRO A 276 -27.11 11.85 10.20
N ASP A 277 -28.14 11.72 9.37
CA ASP A 277 -28.12 10.95 8.11
C ASP A 277 -27.35 11.63 6.96
N SER A 278 -26.34 12.44 7.30
CA SER A 278 -25.38 12.97 6.35
C SER A 278 -24.13 12.08 6.23
N SER A 279 -23.32 12.25 5.16
CA SER A 279 -22.09 11.45 4.96
C SER A 279 -21.12 11.51 6.15
N THR A 280 -20.99 12.67 6.79
CA THR A 280 -20.14 12.86 7.97
C THR A 280 -20.82 12.35 9.23
N GLY A 281 -22.13 12.59 9.37
CA GLY A 281 -22.92 12.15 10.51
C GLY A 281 -22.97 10.63 10.61
N ILE A 282 -23.23 9.92 9.50
CA ILE A 282 -23.21 8.46 9.45
C ILE A 282 -21.86 7.91 9.95
N ARG A 283 -20.73 8.47 9.51
CA ARG A 283 -19.41 8.03 10.00
C ARG A 283 -19.24 8.23 11.50
N LEU A 284 -19.67 9.37 12.02
CA LEU A 284 -19.60 9.64 13.47
C LEU A 284 -20.48 8.69 14.28
N GLU A 285 -21.68 8.37 13.80
CA GLU A 285 -22.54 7.35 14.40
C GLU A 285 -21.88 5.96 14.39
N LEU A 286 -21.30 5.56 13.25
CA LEU A 286 -20.57 4.29 13.13
C LEU A 286 -19.37 4.23 14.07
N TRP A 287 -18.61 5.31 14.22
CA TRP A 287 -17.47 5.36 15.15
C TRP A 287 -17.93 5.35 16.62
N LYS A 288 -19.05 6.01 16.94
CA LYS A 288 -19.67 5.94 18.26
C LYS A 288 -20.15 4.53 18.59
N ALA A 289 -20.76 3.84 17.62
CA ALA A 289 -21.14 2.44 17.77
C ALA A 289 -19.91 1.54 17.94
N ALA A 290 -18.84 1.76 17.18
CA ALA A 290 -17.58 1.06 17.34
C ALA A 290 -17.01 1.23 18.75
N GLY A 291 -17.04 2.44 19.33
CA GLY A 291 -16.64 2.70 20.72
C GLY A 291 -17.40 1.84 21.70
N LYS A 292 -18.74 1.81 21.62
CA LYS A 292 -19.58 0.96 22.49
C LYS A 292 -19.29 -0.54 22.33
N LEU A 293 -19.01 -1.00 21.11
CA LEU A 293 -18.67 -2.40 20.88
C LEU A 293 -17.30 -2.75 21.47
N ILE A 294 -16.31 -1.83 21.38
CA ILE A 294 -15.00 -2.00 22.01
C ILE A 294 -15.14 -2.06 23.54
N GLU A 295 -15.92 -1.16 24.15
CA GLU A 295 -16.19 -1.17 25.59
C GLU A 295 -16.82 -2.50 26.05
N ALA A 296 -17.72 -3.07 25.25
CA ALA A 296 -18.40 -4.33 25.58
C ALA A 296 -17.49 -5.55 25.49
N LYS A 297 -16.52 -5.59 24.54
CA LYS A 297 -15.57 -6.70 24.35
C LYS A 297 -14.16 -6.19 24.02
N PRO A 298 -13.44 -5.61 25.00
CA PRO A 298 -12.19 -4.90 24.71
C PRO A 298 -11.00 -5.81 24.33
N ILE A 299 -10.93 -7.04 24.84
CA ILE A 299 -9.71 -7.88 24.73
C ILE A 299 -9.69 -8.67 23.42
N LEU A 300 -10.73 -9.44 23.14
CA LEU A 300 -10.82 -10.36 22.00
C LEU A 300 -11.72 -9.84 20.88
N GLY A 301 -12.43 -8.73 21.10
CA GLY A 301 -13.38 -8.19 20.15
C GLY A 301 -14.60 -9.09 19.91
N TRP A 302 -15.27 -8.86 18.81
CA TRP A 302 -16.51 -9.56 18.45
C TRP A 302 -16.29 -10.73 17.49
N GLY A 303 -15.06 -10.94 17.03
CA GLY A 303 -14.70 -11.96 16.04
C GLY A 303 -14.99 -11.51 14.61
N ALA A 304 -14.78 -12.45 13.70
CA ALA A 304 -14.97 -12.22 12.27
C ALA A 304 -16.36 -11.66 11.95
N HIS A 305 -16.41 -10.50 11.31
CA HIS A 305 -17.64 -9.77 10.97
C HIS A 305 -18.48 -9.32 12.18
N GLY A 306 -17.95 -9.33 13.39
CA GLY A 306 -18.69 -9.02 14.60
C GLY A 306 -19.29 -7.62 14.62
N TYR A 307 -18.57 -6.62 14.06
CA TYR A 307 -19.11 -5.29 13.87
C TYR A 307 -20.37 -5.31 12.99
N ARG A 308 -20.27 -5.91 11.80
CA ARG A 308 -21.34 -6.02 10.81
C ARG A 308 -22.60 -6.66 11.42
N ASP A 309 -22.40 -7.76 12.14
CA ASP A 309 -23.49 -8.54 12.73
C ASP A 309 -24.18 -7.80 13.89
N ALA A 310 -23.49 -6.85 14.54
CA ALA A 310 -24.03 -6.02 15.61
C ALA A 310 -24.92 -4.86 15.11
N MET A 311 -24.83 -4.44 13.85
CA MET A 311 -25.52 -3.26 13.32
C MET A 311 -27.04 -3.29 13.50
N PRO A 312 -27.77 -4.40 13.21
CA PRO A 312 -29.21 -4.44 13.42
C PRO A 312 -29.63 -4.22 14.89
N ALA A 313 -28.92 -4.83 15.83
CA ALA A 313 -29.17 -4.66 17.24
C ALA A 313 -28.91 -3.23 17.73
N MET A 314 -27.84 -2.61 17.23
CA MET A 314 -27.48 -1.22 17.51
C MET A 314 -28.56 -0.22 17.00
N ALA A 315 -29.13 -0.49 15.83
CA ALA A 315 -30.26 0.29 15.31
C ALA A 315 -31.53 0.10 16.15
N ALA A 316 -31.85 -1.14 16.54
CA ALA A 316 -33.03 -1.46 17.34
C ALA A 316 -32.97 -0.80 18.74
N THR A 317 -31.77 -0.60 19.28
CA THR A 317 -31.58 0.09 20.58
C THR A 317 -31.43 1.62 20.44
N GLY A 318 -31.56 2.19 19.25
CA GLY A 318 -31.45 3.63 19.01
C GLY A 318 -30.02 4.21 19.12
N VAL A 319 -28.99 3.35 19.08
CA VAL A 319 -27.58 3.79 19.08
C VAL A 319 -27.19 4.35 17.74
N LEU A 320 -27.80 3.84 16.67
CA LEU A 320 -27.61 4.24 15.27
C LEU A 320 -28.94 4.52 14.61
N THR A 321 -28.94 5.41 13.60
CA THR A 321 -30.07 5.45 12.68
C THR A 321 -30.13 4.18 11.84
N PRO A 322 -31.30 3.78 11.31
CA PRO A 322 -31.42 2.67 10.38
C PRO A 322 -30.55 2.85 9.12
N MET A 323 -30.37 4.09 8.67
CA MET A 323 -29.52 4.42 7.55
C MET A 323 -28.04 4.15 7.87
N ALA A 324 -27.55 4.66 8.99
CA ALA A 324 -26.17 4.42 9.45
C ALA A 324 -25.90 2.93 9.67
N ALA A 325 -26.85 2.18 10.26
CA ALA A 325 -26.72 0.74 10.45
C ALA A 325 -26.64 -0.01 9.11
N ASN A 326 -27.39 0.41 8.11
CA ASN A 326 -27.33 -0.20 6.77
C ASN A 326 -25.98 0.05 6.09
N TYR A 327 -25.44 1.27 6.18
CA TYR A 327 -24.08 1.59 5.69
C TYR A 327 -23.02 0.81 6.47
N GLY A 328 -23.14 0.69 7.80
CA GLY A 328 -22.21 -0.03 8.67
C GLY A 328 -22.13 -1.54 8.42
N LYS A 329 -23.13 -2.14 7.76
CA LYS A 329 -23.02 -3.53 7.28
C LYS A 329 -21.94 -3.69 6.21
N GLY A 330 -21.56 -2.63 5.50
CA GLY A 330 -20.48 -2.62 4.53
C GLY A 330 -19.12 -2.44 5.19
N GLU A 331 -18.92 -1.33 5.92
CA GLU A 331 -17.66 -0.95 6.56
C GLU A 331 -17.85 0.13 7.64
N ILE A 332 -16.90 0.18 8.60
CA ILE A 332 -16.81 1.26 9.62
C ILE A 332 -16.29 2.57 9.04
N HIS A 333 -15.69 2.56 7.86
CA HIS A 333 -14.92 3.67 7.28
C HIS A 333 -13.71 4.11 8.14
N ASN A 334 -13.12 3.19 8.87
CA ASN A 334 -11.89 3.38 9.62
C ASN A 334 -11.24 2.02 9.92
N GLN A 335 -10.09 1.75 9.32
CA GLN A 335 -9.38 0.47 9.45
C GLN A 335 -8.95 0.16 10.88
N ILE A 336 -8.57 1.19 11.66
CA ILE A 336 -8.12 0.99 13.05
C ILE A 336 -9.29 0.53 13.90
N LEU A 337 -10.41 1.23 13.79
CA LEU A 337 -11.63 0.86 14.53
C LEU A 337 -12.14 -0.52 14.11
N ALA A 338 -12.12 -0.85 12.81
CA ALA A 338 -12.51 -2.16 12.30
C ALA A 338 -11.70 -3.28 12.96
N TYR A 339 -10.37 -3.16 12.96
CA TYR A 339 -9.52 -4.16 13.59
C TYR A 339 -9.74 -4.27 15.11
N VAL A 340 -9.93 -3.15 15.80
CA VAL A 340 -10.12 -3.17 17.26
C VAL A 340 -11.49 -3.71 17.64
N VAL A 341 -12.55 -3.40 16.88
CA VAL A 341 -13.89 -3.97 17.15
C VAL A 341 -13.92 -5.47 16.92
N ASP A 342 -13.43 -5.92 15.76
CA ASP A 342 -13.53 -7.33 15.40
C ASP A 342 -12.53 -8.20 16.17
N TYR A 343 -11.30 -7.69 16.42
CA TYR A 343 -10.21 -8.50 16.98
C TYR A 343 -9.73 -8.04 18.36
N GLY A 344 -10.39 -7.05 18.96
CA GLY A 344 -10.06 -6.50 20.28
C GLY A 344 -8.80 -5.63 20.29
N LEU A 345 -8.53 -5.03 21.44
CA LEU A 345 -7.35 -4.16 21.61
C LEU A 345 -6.05 -4.92 21.40
N VAL A 346 -5.93 -6.15 21.92
CA VAL A 346 -4.67 -6.92 21.82
C VAL A 346 -4.38 -7.30 20.38
N PHE A 347 -5.24 -8.06 19.74
CA PHE A 347 -4.98 -8.59 18.39
C PHE A 347 -5.24 -7.57 17.28
N GLY A 348 -6.19 -6.64 17.50
CA GLY A 348 -6.40 -5.50 16.62
C GLY A 348 -5.18 -4.59 16.57
N LEU A 349 -4.59 -4.22 17.73
CA LEU A 349 -3.37 -3.41 17.76
C LEU A 349 -2.15 -4.17 17.21
N LEU A 350 -2.03 -5.48 17.43
CA LEU A 350 -1.01 -6.30 16.78
C LEU A 350 -1.17 -6.28 15.25
N SER A 351 -2.40 -6.35 14.74
CA SER A 351 -2.65 -6.23 13.30
C SER A 351 -2.24 -4.85 12.78
N ILE A 352 -2.60 -3.76 13.48
CA ILE A 352 -2.21 -2.39 13.14
C ILE A 352 -0.68 -2.23 13.16
N LEU A 353 -0.01 -2.79 14.17
CA LEU A 353 1.44 -2.84 14.24
C LEU A 353 2.03 -3.54 13.01
N GLY A 354 1.45 -4.67 12.61
CA GLY A 354 1.90 -5.45 11.45
C GLY A 354 1.72 -4.72 10.14
N VAL A 355 0.59 -4.05 9.92
CA VAL A 355 0.30 -3.43 8.62
C VAL A 355 0.84 -2.02 8.44
N TYR A 356 1.01 -1.22 9.48
CA TYR A 356 1.44 0.18 9.36
C TYR A 356 2.77 0.47 10.05
N VAL A 357 2.83 0.22 11.37
CA VAL A 357 3.96 0.66 12.20
C VAL A 357 5.23 -0.12 11.88
N GLY A 358 5.11 -1.43 11.73
CA GLY A 358 6.26 -2.30 11.47
C GLY A 358 6.93 -2.04 10.12
N PRO A 359 6.20 -1.98 9.00
CA PRO A 359 6.76 -1.57 7.72
C PRO A 359 7.38 -0.17 7.75
N ALA A 360 6.71 0.81 8.36
CA ALA A 360 7.28 2.16 8.52
C ALA A 360 8.60 2.14 9.32
N TYR A 361 8.63 1.43 10.45
CA TYR A 361 9.84 1.24 11.25
C TYR A 361 10.97 0.58 10.44
N PHE A 362 10.65 -0.48 9.69
CA PHE A 362 11.63 -1.14 8.83
C PHE A 362 12.27 -0.17 7.84
N PHE A 363 11.47 0.64 7.13
CA PHE A 363 11.99 1.59 6.14
C PHE A 363 12.82 2.70 6.78
N ILE A 364 12.39 3.25 7.91
CA ILE A 364 13.16 4.26 8.66
C ILE A 364 14.52 3.69 9.09
N ARG A 365 14.56 2.46 9.56
CA ARG A 365 15.79 1.81 9.99
C ARG A 365 16.69 1.45 8.81
N SER A 366 16.13 0.93 7.72
CA SER A 366 16.90 0.59 6.51
C SER A 366 17.59 1.81 5.92
N ALA A 367 16.94 2.98 5.92
CA ALA A 367 17.55 4.22 5.46
C ALA A 367 18.77 4.66 6.28
N LYS A 368 18.83 4.29 7.58
CA LYS A 368 19.98 4.61 8.44
C LYS A 368 21.17 3.70 8.21
N LEU A 369 20.94 2.50 7.67
CA LEU A 369 21.97 1.47 7.49
C LEU A 369 22.67 1.53 6.13
N ARG A 370 22.01 2.12 5.13
CA ARG A 370 22.45 2.08 3.73
C ARG A 370 22.84 3.48 3.24
N HIS A 371 23.90 3.52 2.44
CA HIS A 371 24.46 4.76 1.91
C HIS A 371 24.20 4.92 0.41
N SER A 372 23.76 3.85 -0.29
CA SER A 372 23.42 3.91 -1.70
C SER A 372 22.17 4.78 -1.93
N PRO A 373 22.22 5.77 -2.86
CA PRO A 373 21.06 6.59 -3.20
C PRO A 373 19.85 5.75 -3.64
N ARG A 374 20.09 4.61 -4.29
CA ARG A 374 19.05 3.67 -4.75
C ARG A 374 18.30 3.06 -3.55
N GLU A 375 19.04 2.55 -2.57
CA GLU A 375 18.48 1.93 -1.36
C GLU A 375 17.73 2.95 -0.51
N HIS A 376 18.33 4.12 -0.34
CA HIS A 376 17.74 5.22 0.42
C HIS A 376 16.40 5.69 -0.19
N ARG A 377 16.33 5.77 -1.52
CA ARG A 377 15.10 6.15 -2.25
C ARG A 377 14.04 5.05 -2.17
N ALA A 378 14.42 3.78 -2.25
CA ALA A 378 13.50 2.66 -2.04
C ALA A 378 12.88 2.69 -0.62
N ALA A 379 13.71 2.96 0.40
CA ALA A 379 13.23 3.11 1.76
C ALA A 379 12.27 4.30 1.93
N LEU A 380 12.51 5.42 1.25
CA LEU A 380 11.58 6.56 1.20
C LEU A 380 10.24 6.16 0.58
N MET A 381 10.25 5.53 -0.61
CA MET A 381 9.03 5.12 -1.29
C MET A 381 8.24 4.10 -0.47
N GLY A 382 8.92 3.18 0.20
CA GLY A 382 8.30 2.22 1.12
C GLY A 382 7.67 2.89 2.33
N LEU A 383 8.36 3.85 2.95
CA LEU A 383 7.80 4.64 4.05
C LEU A 383 6.59 5.46 3.61
N MET A 384 6.68 6.12 2.45
CA MET A 384 5.55 6.88 1.88
C MET A 384 4.34 5.98 1.64
N THR A 385 4.56 4.75 1.16
CA THR A 385 3.49 3.76 0.97
C THR A 385 2.83 3.38 2.29
N ALA A 386 3.62 3.09 3.34
CA ALA A 386 3.09 2.74 4.66
C ALA A 386 2.31 3.91 5.29
N VAL A 387 2.84 5.13 5.21
CA VAL A 387 2.19 6.35 5.73
C VAL A 387 0.92 6.67 4.95
N ALA A 388 0.94 6.59 3.61
CA ALA A 388 -0.24 6.81 2.78
C ALA A 388 -1.39 5.87 3.17
N PHE A 389 -1.12 4.58 3.24
CA PHE A 389 -2.14 3.59 3.62
C PHE A 389 -2.63 3.75 5.05
N ALA A 390 -1.76 4.18 5.99
CA ALA A 390 -2.21 4.51 7.35
C ALA A 390 -3.20 5.68 7.36
N ILE A 391 -2.98 6.70 6.54
CA ILE A 391 -3.88 7.85 6.42
C ILE A 391 -5.16 7.47 5.67
N PHE A 392 -5.08 6.70 4.58
CA PHE A 392 -6.26 6.17 3.88
C PHE A 392 -7.13 5.37 4.84
N GLY A 393 -6.49 4.54 5.69
CA GLY A 393 -7.16 3.74 6.70
C GLY A 393 -7.93 4.53 7.78
N LEU A 394 -7.69 5.84 7.91
CA LEU A 394 -8.51 6.70 8.78
C LEU A 394 -9.88 7.04 8.16
N THR A 395 -10.05 6.86 6.86
CA THR A 395 -11.25 7.27 6.11
C THR A 395 -11.99 6.12 5.43
N VAL A 396 -11.34 4.95 5.32
CA VAL A 396 -11.87 3.74 4.68
C VAL A 396 -11.16 2.50 5.23
N GLU A 397 -11.78 1.33 5.12
CA GLU A 397 -11.14 0.06 5.48
C GLU A 397 -10.22 -0.42 4.35
N THR A 398 -8.94 0.00 4.40
CA THR A 398 -7.96 -0.28 3.34
C THR A 398 -7.64 -1.77 3.15
N PHE A 399 -7.82 -2.60 4.19
CA PHE A 399 -7.45 -4.02 4.17
C PHE A 399 -8.65 -4.98 4.17
N ASN A 400 -9.85 -4.45 4.02
CA ASN A 400 -11.05 -5.26 3.79
C ASN A 400 -11.06 -5.84 2.36
N LEU A 401 -10.57 -5.09 1.37
CA LEU A 401 -10.51 -5.54 -0.01
C LEU A 401 -9.22 -6.31 -0.33
N LYS A 402 -9.36 -7.50 -0.90
CA LYS A 402 -8.23 -8.36 -1.29
C LYS A 402 -7.24 -7.67 -2.23
N VAL A 403 -7.72 -6.83 -3.14
CA VAL A 403 -6.89 -6.13 -4.13
C VAL A 403 -6.03 -5.04 -3.47
N THR A 404 -6.57 -4.31 -2.49
CA THR A 404 -5.81 -3.27 -1.78
C THR A 404 -4.74 -3.89 -0.88
N VAL A 405 -5.04 -5.04 -0.25
CA VAL A 405 -4.04 -5.81 0.50
C VAL A 405 -2.96 -6.35 -0.44
N ALA A 406 -3.34 -6.92 -1.60
CA ALA A 406 -2.38 -7.40 -2.59
C ALA A 406 -1.47 -6.25 -3.07
N PHE A 407 -2.05 -5.09 -3.37
CA PHE A 407 -1.29 -3.91 -3.78
C PHE A 407 -0.31 -3.47 -2.69
N TYR A 408 -0.81 -3.21 -1.49
CA TYR A 408 0.00 -2.72 -0.39
C TYR A 408 1.14 -3.68 -0.02
N SER A 409 0.83 -4.95 0.22
CA SER A 409 1.81 -5.94 0.65
C SER A 409 2.89 -6.20 -0.41
N THR A 410 2.52 -6.21 -1.70
CA THR A 410 3.47 -6.32 -2.81
C THR A 410 4.37 -5.09 -2.91
N MET A 411 3.83 -3.86 -2.76
CA MET A 411 4.64 -2.64 -2.75
C MET A 411 5.59 -2.60 -1.56
N VAL A 412 5.14 -2.98 -0.37
CA VAL A 412 6.02 -3.09 0.81
C VAL A 412 7.15 -4.09 0.55
N ALA A 413 6.85 -5.27 0.01
CA ALA A 413 7.86 -6.27 -0.31
C ALA A 413 8.85 -5.79 -1.39
N LEU A 414 8.36 -5.13 -2.44
CA LEU A 414 9.17 -4.54 -3.49
C LEU A 414 10.17 -3.52 -2.92
N PHE A 415 9.67 -2.52 -2.22
CA PHE A 415 10.54 -1.48 -1.66
C PHE A 415 11.48 -2.02 -0.59
N ALA A 416 11.04 -2.99 0.22
CA ALA A 416 11.89 -3.62 1.21
C ALA A 416 13.06 -4.38 0.56
N ALA A 417 12.82 -5.09 -0.55
CA ALA A 417 13.87 -5.79 -1.28
C ALA A 417 14.94 -4.84 -1.83
N PHE A 418 14.52 -3.69 -2.35
CA PHE A 418 15.46 -2.68 -2.85
C PHE A 418 16.10 -1.85 -1.73
N ALA A 419 15.42 -1.63 -0.61
CA ALA A 419 15.97 -0.93 0.55
C ALA A 419 16.97 -1.78 1.34
N TYR A 420 16.90 -3.11 1.20
CA TYR A 420 17.78 -4.06 1.87
C TYR A 420 18.25 -5.16 0.90
N PRO A 421 19.01 -4.82 -0.16
CA PRO A 421 19.45 -5.79 -1.16
C PRO A 421 20.48 -6.78 -0.63
N VAL A 422 20.75 -7.82 -1.40
CA VAL A 422 21.88 -8.72 -1.14
C VAL A 422 23.18 -7.96 -1.35
N ASP A 423 24.16 -8.16 -0.49
CA ASP A 423 25.52 -7.64 -0.68
C ASP A 423 26.25 -8.53 -1.69
N ASN A 424 26.59 -7.98 -2.86
CA ASN A 424 27.26 -8.72 -3.94
C ASN A 424 28.74 -8.97 -3.67
N SER A 425 29.30 -8.46 -2.58
CA SER A 425 30.70 -8.73 -2.23
C SER A 425 31.00 -10.23 -2.03
N ILE A 426 29.94 -11.03 -1.78
CA ILE A 426 30.05 -12.49 -1.60
C ILE A 426 29.98 -13.24 -2.94
N ASP A 427 29.24 -12.72 -3.93
CA ASP A 427 29.10 -13.37 -5.25
C ASP A 427 30.31 -13.17 -6.17
N THR A 428 31.17 -12.18 -5.89
CA THR A 428 32.42 -11.95 -6.66
C THR A 428 33.57 -12.90 -6.27
N ILE A 429 33.39 -13.70 -5.22
CA ILE A 429 34.38 -14.68 -4.79
C ILE A 429 34.29 -15.95 -5.66
N ASP A 430 33.11 -16.33 -6.12
CA ASP A 430 32.92 -17.52 -6.97
C ASP A 430 33.36 -17.29 -8.45
N ASP A 431 33.38 -16.05 -8.93
CA ASP A 431 33.89 -15.71 -10.29
C ASP A 431 35.41 -15.56 -10.35
N LYS A 432 36.11 -15.60 -9.22
CA LYS A 432 37.58 -15.47 -9.14
C LYS A 432 38.30 -16.78 -8.86
N ILE A 433 37.70 -17.93 -9.12
CA ILE A 433 38.47 -19.18 -9.16
C ILE A 433 39.27 -19.17 -10.44
N PRO A 434 40.61 -18.98 -10.41
CA PRO A 434 41.42 -19.10 -11.62
C PRO A 434 41.27 -20.53 -12.12
N ALA A 435 41.05 -20.68 -13.42
CA ALA A 435 41.21 -21.97 -14.08
C ALA A 435 42.58 -22.54 -13.67
N ALA A 436 42.56 -23.67 -12.97
CA ALA A 436 43.76 -24.39 -12.63
C ALA A 436 44.55 -24.71 -13.92
N PRO A 437 45.89 -24.75 -13.86
CA PRO A 437 46.78 -24.83 -15.00
C PRO A 437 46.61 -26.09 -15.84
#